data_50adfd2d4a273a0cec16604d5f299619
#
_entry.id   50adfd2d4a273a0cec16604d5f299619
#
_cell.length_a   1.000
_cell.length_b   1.000
_cell.length_c   1.000
_cell.angle_alpha   90.00
_cell.angle_beta   90.00
_cell.angle_gamma   90.00
#
_symmetry.space_group_name_H-M   'P 1'
#
loop_
_entity.id
_entity.type
_entity.pdbx_description
1 polymer ?
#
loop_
_entity_poly.entity_id
_entity_poly.type
_entity_poly.pdbx_seq_one_letter_code
_entity_poly.pdbx_strand_id
1 'polypeptide(L)'
;MSIMHCSLLSLGCVFGCAPAHNQTSLTALRALKIAQRRLRPEVRAKLLSVSSSRTNGSLAPDAWRFVFLDAATSGNCRVVTVAAKTSSEHPDTVEAFSSAKTESVPVGHAIAQNKLVLDSDQVLAQARGTAKLKGIRTAEYHLAQPRSGQEPFWTLFFYAEAPEPVARFQIGAKTGGVKILPQE
;
A
#
# COMPACT_ATOMS: atom_id res chain seq x y z
N MET A 1 -70.72 -26.08 11.45
CA MET A 1 -69.85 -24.94 11.41
C MET A 1 -68.44 -25.45 11.73
N SER A 2 -67.65 -25.71 10.70
CA SER A 2 -66.26 -26.19 10.85
C SER A 2 -65.28 -25.03 10.62
N ILE A 3 -64.44 -24.77 11.58
CA ILE A 3 -63.43 -23.74 11.52
C ILE A 3 -62.05 -24.41 11.08
N MET A 4 -61.65 -24.11 9.86
CA MET A 4 -60.37 -24.53 9.32
C MET A 4 -59.24 -23.61 9.88
N HIS A 5 -58.31 -24.22 10.61
CA HIS A 5 -57.05 -23.55 11.00
C HIS A 5 -56.06 -23.69 9.87
N CYS A 6 -55.66 -22.55 9.32
CA CYS A 6 -54.59 -22.46 8.34
C CYS A 6 -53.26 -22.14 9.07
N SER A 7 -52.38 -23.14 9.18
CA SER A 7 -51.02 -22.95 9.74
C SER A 7 -50.09 -22.43 8.65
N LEU A 8 -49.64 -21.18 8.79
CA LEU A 8 -48.55 -20.61 7.98
C LEU A 8 -47.21 -21.10 8.50
N LEU A 9 -46.55 -21.94 7.71
CA LEU A 9 -45.15 -22.29 7.90
C LEU A 9 -44.27 -21.16 7.37
N SER A 10 -43.65 -20.41 8.29
CA SER A 10 -42.61 -19.41 8.00
C SER A 10 -41.29 -20.10 7.67
N LEU A 11 -40.92 -20.11 6.39
CA LEU A 11 -39.60 -20.54 5.94
C LEU A 11 -38.59 -19.42 6.22
N GLY A 12 -37.85 -19.53 7.33
CA GLY A 12 -36.74 -18.64 7.64
C GLY A 12 -35.56 -18.90 6.73
N CYS A 13 -35.31 -18.02 5.74
CA CYS A 13 -34.06 -18.01 4.99
C CYS A 13 -32.93 -17.56 5.92
N VAL A 14 -32.13 -18.50 6.40
CA VAL A 14 -30.87 -18.22 7.05
C VAL A 14 -29.87 -17.83 5.94
N PHE A 15 -29.74 -16.53 5.67
CA PHE A 15 -28.62 -16.01 4.91
C PHE A 15 -27.34 -16.25 5.72
N GLY A 16 -26.65 -17.32 5.40
CA GLY A 16 -25.30 -17.58 5.89
C GLY A 16 -24.37 -16.45 5.41
N CYS A 17 -24.09 -15.51 6.32
CA CYS A 17 -23.02 -14.55 6.11
C CYS A 17 -21.72 -15.34 6.03
N ALA A 18 -21.20 -15.54 4.81
CA ALA A 18 -19.86 -16.09 4.63
C ALA A 18 -18.86 -15.21 5.40
N PRO A 19 -17.96 -15.76 6.22
CA PRO A 19 -16.97 -14.96 6.91
C PRO A 19 -16.18 -14.20 5.86
N ALA A 20 -16.17 -12.86 5.98
CA ALA A 20 -15.29 -12.02 5.18
C ALA A 20 -13.87 -12.57 5.39
N HIS A 21 -13.27 -13.12 4.35
CA HIS A 21 -11.87 -13.49 4.35
C HIS A 21 -11.09 -12.22 4.67
N ASN A 22 -10.59 -12.13 5.89
CA ASN A 22 -9.61 -11.14 6.28
C ASN A 22 -8.32 -11.43 5.51
N GLN A 23 -8.30 -11.08 4.23
CA GLN A 23 -7.05 -11.00 3.50
C GLN A 23 -6.20 -9.95 4.21
N THR A 24 -5.22 -10.41 4.95
CA THR A 24 -4.26 -9.54 5.61
C THR A 24 -3.52 -8.80 4.52
N SER A 25 -3.96 -7.57 4.22
CA SER A 25 -3.38 -6.76 3.15
C SER A 25 -1.88 -6.61 3.37
N LEU A 26 -1.11 -6.72 2.29
CA LEU A 26 0.33 -6.53 2.32
C LEU A 26 0.65 -5.04 2.51
N THR A 27 0.83 -4.60 3.75
CA THR A 27 1.21 -3.21 4.03
C THR A 27 2.65 -2.92 3.63
N ALA A 28 2.96 -1.65 3.39
CA ALA A 28 4.29 -1.22 2.94
C ALA A 28 5.40 -1.58 3.92
N LEU A 29 5.20 -1.36 5.23
CA LEU A 29 6.24 -1.65 6.23
C LEU A 29 6.41 -3.15 6.45
N ARG A 30 5.34 -3.96 6.32
CA ARG A 30 5.44 -5.42 6.31
C ARG A 30 6.25 -5.89 5.11
N ALA A 31 5.96 -5.37 3.92
CA ALA A 31 6.69 -5.66 2.69
C ALA A 31 8.17 -5.21 2.78
N LEU A 32 8.43 -4.04 3.38
CA LEU A 32 9.79 -3.55 3.61
C LEU A 32 10.63 -4.54 4.44
N LYS A 33 10.06 -5.07 5.53
CA LYS A 33 10.75 -6.09 6.35
C LYS A 33 11.10 -7.34 5.54
N ILE A 34 10.23 -7.75 4.62
CA ILE A 34 10.48 -8.90 3.72
C ILE A 34 11.59 -8.55 2.71
N ALA A 35 11.52 -7.37 2.07
CA ALA A 35 12.54 -6.90 1.15
C ALA A 35 13.94 -6.85 1.80
N GLN A 36 14.02 -6.33 3.02
CA GLN A 36 15.28 -6.19 3.76
C GLN A 36 15.97 -7.53 4.07
N ARG A 37 15.20 -8.60 4.26
CA ARG A 37 15.78 -9.96 4.48
C ARG A 37 16.58 -10.47 3.29
N ARG A 38 16.36 -9.92 2.09
CA ARG A 38 17.04 -10.26 0.84
C ARG A 38 18.29 -9.43 0.57
N LEU A 39 18.59 -8.46 1.45
CA LEU A 39 19.66 -7.49 1.24
C LEU A 39 20.78 -7.67 2.27
N ARG A 40 21.99 -7.23 1.88
CA ARG A 40 23.12 -7.09 2.79
C ARG A 40 22.85 -5.99 3.83
N PRO A 41 23.40 -6.07 5.05
CA PRO A 41 23.13 -5.11 6.13
C PRO A 41 23.40 -3.65 5.73
N GLU A 42 24.48 -3.38 5.02
CA GLU A 42 24.88 -2.04 4.58
C GLU A 42 23.94 -1.41 3.54
N VAL A 43 23.21 -2.25 2.81
CA VAL A 43 22.20 -1.80 1.81
C VAL A 43 20.84 -1.56 2.46
N ARG A 44 20.48 -2.37 3.45
CA ARG A 44 19.17 -2.28 4.14
C ARG A 44 18.88 -0.92 4.73
N ALA A 45 19.91 -0.24 5.25
CA ALA A 45 19.78 1.07 5.89
C ALA A 45 19.59 2.21 4.89
N LYS A 46 19.84 1.98 3.61
CA LYS A 46 19.90 3.03 2.57
C LYS A 46 18.65 2.99 1.66
N LEU A 47 17.46 2.93 2.24
CA LEU A 47 16.20 3.02 1.50
C LEU A 47 16.05 4.42 0.89
N LEU A 48 15.80 4.51 -0.41
CA LEU A 48 15.64 5.77 -1.16
C LEU A 48 14.16 6.07 -1.44
N SER A 49 13.39 5.05 -1.81
CA SER A 49 11.96 5.22 -2.08
C SER A 49 11.18 3.93 -1.88
N VAL A 50 9.89 4.09 -1.62
CA VAL A 50 8.89 3.03 -1.63
C VAL A 50 7.77 3.48 -2.56
N SER A 51 7.31 2.59 -3.42
CA SER A 51 6.16 2.88 -4.28
C SER A 51 5.30 1.63 -4.49
N SER A 52 4.03 1.84 -4.81
CA SER A 52 3.18 0.82 -5.39
C SER A 52 2.91 1.15 -6.85
N SER A 53 2.49 0.16 -7.63
CA SER A 53 1.75 0.42 -8.86
C SER A 53 0.35 0.91 -8.50
N ARG A 54 -0.34 1.53 -9.47
CA ARG A 54 -1.76 1.81 -9.35
C ARG A 54 -2.50 0.51 -9.06
N THR A 55 -3.30 0.50 -8.01
CA THR A 55 -4.05 -0.69 -7.59
C THR A 55 -5.13 -1.05 -8.61
N ASN A 56 -5.58 -2.30 -8.61
CA ASN A 56 -6.62 -2.77 -9.51
C ASN A 56 -7.90 -3.08 -8.72
N GLY A 57 -8.90 -2.20 -8.83
CA GLY A 57 -10.20 -2.40 -8.19
C GLY A 57 -10.22 -2.32 -6.66
N SER A 58 -9.09 -1.99 -6.04
CA SER A 58 -8.96 -1.81 -4.59
C SER A 58 -8.15 -0.56 -4.26
N LEU A 59 -8.09 -0.17 -2.99
CA LEU A 59 -7.20 0.90 -2.54
C LEU A 59 -5.96 0.34 -1.82
N ALA A 60 -5.90 -0.96 -1.57
CA ALA A 60 -4.75 -1.62 -0.98
C ALA A 60 -3.86 -2.21 -2.09
N PRO A 61 -2.57 -1.87 -2.14
CA PRO A 61 -1.65 -2.42 -3.13
C PRO A 61 -1.40 -3.92 -2.95
N ASP A 62 -1.30 -4.63 -4.07
CA ASP A 62 -0.90 -6.04 -4.10
C ASP A 62 0.62 -6.20 -4.15
N ALA A 63 1.34 -5.16 -4.53
CA ALA A 63 2.78 -5.17 -4.65
C ALA A 63 3.41 -3.85 -4.24
N TRP A 64 4.63 -3.96 -3.68
CA TRP A 64 5.45 -2.85 -3.25
C TRP A 64 6.83 -2.93 -3.89
N ARG A 65 7.32 -1.80 -4.38
CA ARG A 65 8.64 -1.62 -4.96
C ARG A 65 9.49 -0.76 -4.03
N PHE A 66 10.65 -1.28 -3.66
CA PHE A 66 11.62 -0.64 -2.79
C PHE A 66 12.90 -0.36 -3.57
N VAL A 67 13.41 0.84 -3.49
CA VAL A 67 14.70 1.24 -4.08
C VAL A 67 15.68 1.52 -2.97
N PHE A 68 16.82 0.82 -2.99
CA PHE A 68 17.90 0.99 -2.03
C PHE A 68 19.15 1.45 -2.74
N LEU A 69 19.93 2.34 -2.11
CA LEU A 69 21.25 2.67 -2.59
C LEU A 69 22.20 1.48 -2.37
N ASP A 70 22.81 0.99 -3.44
CA ASP A 70 23.79 -0.10 -3.42
C ASP A 70 24.95 0.22 -4.37
N ALA A 71 26.01 0.79 -3.82
CA ALA A 71 27.20 1.19 -4.59
C ALA A 71 27.93 0.02 -5.29
N ALA A 72 27.59 -1.22 -4.93
CA ALA A 72 28.17 -2.41 -5.58
C ALA A 72 27.45 -2.80 -6.88
N THR A 73 26.36 -2.12 -7.24
CA THR A 73 25.64 -2.34 -8.50
C THR A 73 25.99 -1.27 -9.52
N SER A 74 25.97 -1.61 -10.80
CA SER A 74 26.29 -0.68 -11.90
C SER A 74 25.40 0.56 -11.95
N GLY A 75 24.17 0.48 -11.42
CA GLY A 75 23.23 1.60 -11.31
C GLY A 75 23.22 2.29 -9.96
N ASN A 76 24.12 1.93 -9.05
CA ASN A 76 24.14 2.38 -7.66
C ASN A 76 22.81 2.17 -6.91
N CYS A 77 21.89 1.39 -7.46
CA CYS A 77 20.61 1.10 -6.87
C CYS A 77 20.26 -0.39 -6.96
N ARG A 78 19.62 -0.89 -5.92
CA ARG A 78 18.99 -2.20 -5.88
C ARG A 78 17.50 -2.05 -5.70
N VAL A 79 16.74 -2.64 -6.63
CA VAL A 79 15.29 -2.66 -6.58
C VAL A 79 14.82 -4.01 -6.04
N VAL A 80 13.93 -3.98 -5.07
CA VAL A 80 13.25 -5.17 -4.54
C VAL A 80 11.76 -4.96 -4.68
N THR A 81 11.09 -5.88 -5.37
CA THR A 81 9.62 -5.93 -5.42
C THR A 81 9.12 -7.04 -4.51
N VAL A 82 8.13 -6.72 -3.70
CA VAL A 82 7.44 -7.67 -2.82
C VAL A 82 5.98 -7.65 -3.19
N ALA A 83 5.47 -8.79 -3.65
CA ALA A 83 4.09 -8.94 -4.07
C ALA A 83 3.37 -9.98 -3.23
N ALA A 84 2.10 -9.75 -2.95
CA ALA A 84 1.21 -10.76 -2.41
C ALA A 84 0.88 -11.75 -3.55
N LYS A 85 1.18 -13.03 -3.36
CA LYS A 85 0.78 -14.07 -4.29
C LYS A 85 -0.50 -14.70 -3.78
N THR A 86 -1.56 -14.51 -4.50
CA THR A 86 -2.81 -15.25 -4.29
C THR A 86 -2.70 -16.57 -5.06
N SER A 87 -2.34 -17.65 -4.39
CA SER A 87 -2.55 -18.98 -4.94
C SER A 87 -3.75 -19.62 -4.29
N SER A 88 -4.49 -20.43 -5.02
CA SER A 88 -5.62 -21.21 -4.47
C SER A 88 -5.20 -22.14 -3.34
N GLU A 89 -3.93 -22.55 -3.30
CA GLU A 89 -3.38 -23.48 -2.31
C GLU A 89 -2.76 -22.74 -1.09
N HIS A 90 -2.25 -21.52 -1.28
CA HIS A 90 -1.60 -20.73 -0.23
C HIS A 90 -1.97 -19.24 -0.37
N PRO A 91 -3.16 -18.82 0.08
CA PRO A 91 -3.66 -17.45 -0.14
C PRO A 91 -2.84 -16.37 0.57
N ASP A 92 -2.03 -16.74 1.55
CA ASP A 92 -1.23 -15.78 2.35
C ASP A 92 0.26 -15.77 1.99
N THR A 93 0.65 -16.37 0.87
CA THR A 93 2.07 -16.42 0.48
C THR A 93 2.51 -15.07 -0.10
N VAL A 94 3.52 -14.48 0.50
CA VAL A 94 4.14 -13.24 0.02
C VAL A 94 5.47 -13.59 -0.63
N GLU A 95 5.60 -13.32 -1.92
CA GLU A 95 6.84 -13.50 -2.67
C GLU A 95 7.63 -12.19 -2.72
N ALA A 96 8.93 -12.29 -2.49
CA ALA A 96 9.86 -11.19 -2.65
C ALA A 96 10.79 -11.46 -3.84
N PHE A 97 10.75 -10.57 -4.82
CA PHE A 97 11.66 -10.58 -5.96
C PHE A 97 12.71 -9.49 -5.76
N SER A 98 13.99 -9.82 -5.88
CA SER A 98 15.03 -8.80 -5.95
C SER A 98 15.66 -8.81 -7.33
N SER A 99 15.72 -7.65 -7.97
CA SER A 99 16.46 -7.45 -9.20
C SER A 99 17.50 -6.36 -9.00
N ALA A 100 18.72 -6.58 -9.49
CA ALA A 100 19.66 -5.50 -9.69
C ALA A 100 19.32 -4.84 -11.04
N LYS A 101 18.63 -3.71 -11.03
CA LYS A 101 18.36 -2.94 -12.23
C LYS A 101 19.20 -1.68 -12.22
N THR A 102 19.76 -1.35 -13.38
CA THR A 102 20.34 -0.04 -13.67
C THR A 102 19.16 0.92 -13.89
N GLU A 103 18.72 1.57 -12.83
CA GLU A 103 17.74 2.64 -12.93
C GLU A 103 18.37 3.94 -12.47
N SER A 104 17.89 5.07 -12.97
CA SER A 104 18.29 6.37 -12.46
C SER A 104 17.96 6.43 -10.97
N VAL A 105 18.93 6.89 -10.18
CA VAL A 105 18.75 7.07 -8.74
C VAL A 105 17.59 8.03 -8.54
N PRO A 106 16.55 7.69 -7.77
CA PRO A 106 15.48 8.62 -7.44
C PRO A 106 16.06 9.89 -6.84
N VAL A 107 15.57 11.04 -7.31
CA VAL A 107 15.95 12.32 -6.72
C VAL A 107 15.43 12.37 -5.28
N GLY A 108 16.33 12.29 -4.30
CA GLY A 108 15.96 12.30 -2.90
C GLY A 108 17.08 11.86 -1.98
N HIS A 109 16.81 11.90 -0.71
CA HIS A 109 17.73 11.45 0.33
C HIS A 109 17.31 10.09 0.86
N ALA A 110 18.27 9.36 1.44
CA ALA A 110 17.95 8.10 2.12
C ALA A 110 16.89 8.34 3.20
N ILE A 111 15.86 7.52 3.16
CA ILE A 111 14.72 7.61 4.09
C ILE A 111 15.18 7.21 5.49
N ALA A 112 14.97 8.10 6.44
CA ALA A 112 15.21 7.84 7.86
C ALA A 112 14.16 6.83 8.36
N GLN A 113 14.51 5.54 8.33
CA GLN A 113 13.56 4.44 8.61
C GLN A 113 13.01 4.49 10.04
N ASN A 114 13.74 5.05 11.00
CA ASN A 114 13.26 5.29 12.36
C ASN A 114 12.16 6.36 12.45
N LYS A 115 11.90 7.09 11.38
CA LYS A 115 10.80 8.05 11.25
C LYS A 115 9.57 7.46 10.56
N LEU A 116 9.63 6.20 10.12
CA LEU A 116 8.50 5.50 9.52
C LEU A 116 7.61 4.89 10.62
N VAL A 117 6.67 5.67 11.10
CA VAL A 117 5.72 5.28 12.16
C VAL A 117 4.40 4.82 11.56
N LEU A 118 3.92 5.54 10.53
CA LEU A 118 2.65 5.24 9.87
C LEU A 118 2.86 4.33 8.66
N ASP A 119 2.17 3.19 8.67
CA ASP A 119 2.13 2.26 7.54
C ASP A 119 1.07 2.69 6.51
N SER A 120 1.09 2.08 5.35
CA SER A 120 0.24 2.43 4.20
C SER A 120 -1.26 2.36 4.47
N ASP A 121 -1.73 1.43 5.32
CA ASP A 121 -3.12 1.31 5.73
C ASP A 121 -3.56 2.47 6.64
N GLN A 122 -2.71 2.87 7.58
CA GLN A 122 -2.95 4.01 8.47
C GLN A 122 -2.98 5.32 7.68
N VAL A 123 -2.06 5.48 6.72
CA VAL A 123 -2.00 6.64 5.82
C VAL A 123 -3.26 6.72 4.94
N LEU A 124 -3.74 5.59 4.43
CA LEU A 124 -5.00 5.51 3.70
C LEU A 124 -6.19 5.93 4.57
N ALA A 125 -6.23 5.46 5.81
CA ALA A 125 -7.30 5.83 6.75
C ALA A 125 -7.32 7.34 7.02
N GLN A 126 -6.16 7.98 7.17
CA GLN A 126 -6.07 9.43 7.36
C GLN A 126 -6.53 10.21 6.13
N ALA A 127 -6.10 9.79 4.91
CA ALA A 127 -6.56 10.44 3.68
C ALA A 127 -8.09 10.37 3.55
N ARG A 128 -8.70 9.22 3.85
CA ARG A 128 -10.15 9.03 3.84
C ARG A 128 -10.89 9.87 4.88
N GLY A 129 -10.29 10.07 6.05
CA GLY A 129 -10.85 10.92 7.10
C GLY A 129 -10.82 12.41 6.74
N THR A 130 -9.89 12.82 5.88
CA THR A 130 -9.71 14.23 5.52
C THR A 130 -10.61 14.69 4.39
N ALA A 131 -10.96 13.80 3.44
CA ALA A 131 -11.80 14.15 2.29
C ALA A 131 -12.82 13.05 1.97
N LYS A 132 -14.01 13.48 1.50
CA LYS A 132 -15.02 12.56 0.98
C LYS A 132 -14.60 12.07 -0.40
N LEU A 133 -13.87 10.97 -0.45
CA LEU A 133 -13.39 10.35 -1.68
C LEU A 133 -14.49 9.50 -2.34
N LYS A 134 -15.50 10.18 -2.91
CA LYS A 134 -16.58 9.50 -3.64
C LYS A 134 -16.09 9.00 -5.01
N GLY A 135 -16.47 7.78 -5.38
CA GLY A 135 -16.17 7.21 -6.69
C GLY A 135 -14.71 6.78 -6.90
N ILE A 136 -13.87 6.86 -5.86
CA ILE A 136 -12.48 6.39 -5.92
C ILE A 136 -12.46 4.86 -5.94
N ARG A 137 -11.71 4.31 -6.89
CA ARG A 137 -11.59 2.86 -7.08
C ARG A 137 -10.18 2.34 -6.90
N THR A 138 -9.18 3.18 -7.21
CA THR A 138 -7.78 2.77 -7.19
C THR A 138 -6.91 3.84 -6.57
N ALA A 139 -5.74 3.44 -6.07
CA ALA A 139 -4.76 4.33 -5.48
C ALA A 139 -3.33 3.96 -5.91
N GLU A 140 -2.43 4.91 -5.81
CA GLU A 140 -1.00 4.73 -5.96
C GLU A 140 -0.30 5.40 -4.79
N TYR A 141 0.77 4.80 -4.30
CA TYR A 141 1.48 5.24 -3.10
C TYR A 141 2.95 5.48 -3.42
N HIS A 142 3.47 6.59 -2.93
CA HIS A 142 4.89 6.90 -2.97
C HIS A 142 5.35 7.38 -1.59
N LEU A 143 6.47 6.86 -1.13
CA LEU A 143 7.15 7.33 0.07
C LEU A 143 8.54 7.83 -0.32
N ALA A 144 8.83 9.05 0.06
CA ALA A 144 10.12 9.69 -0.19
C ALA A 144 10.53 10.63 0.95
N GLN A 145 11.83 10.95 1.00
CA GLN A 145 12.38 11.97 1.86
C GLN A 145 13.06 13.02 1.00
N PRO A 146 12.48 14.24 0.84
CA PRO A 146 12.99 15.22 -0.13
C PRO A 146 14.31 15.86 0.30
N ARG A 147 14.54 15.99 1.62
CA ARG A 147 15.77 16.59 2.19
C ARG A 147 16.23 15.81 3.40
N SER A 148 17.56 15.79 3.60
CA SER A 148 18.14 15.24 4.81
C SER A 148 17.59 15.94 6.05
N GLY A 149 17.33 15.18 7.11
CA GLY A 149 16.77 15.70 8.36
C GLY A 149 15.28 15.97 8.37
N GLN A 150 14.64 16.17 7.23
CA GLN A 150 13.19 16.32 7.15
C GLN A 150 12.47 15.00 7.43
N GLU A 151 11.18 15.11 7.75
CA GLU A 151 10.31 13.96 7.86
C GLU A 151 10.07 13.34 6.47
N PRO A 152 10.14 12.01 6.32
CA PRO A 152 9.63 11.33 5.14
C PRO A 152 8.13 11.55 5.02
N PHE A 153 7.62 11.58 3.81
CA PHE A 153 6.19 11.68 3.60
C PHE A 153 5.68 10.69 2.55
N TRP A 154 4.46 10.26 2.77
CA TRP A 154 3.67 9.54 1.82
C TRP A 154 3.00 10.50 0.86
N THR A 155 3.02 10.20 -0.43
CA THR A 155 2.15 10.83 -1.44
C THR A 155 1.18 9.77 -1.93
N LEU A 156 -0.11 10.03 -1.78
CA LEU A 156 -1.17 9.18 -2.27
C LEU A 156 -1.86 9.85 -3.45
N PHE A 157 -2.01 9.10 -4.52
CA PHE A 157 -2.77 9.48 -5.70
C PHE A 157 -4.03 8.62 -5.75
N PHE A 158 -5.18 9.25 -5.85
CA PHE A 158 -6.45 8.57 -5.94
C PHE A 158 -7.07 8.76 -7.32
N TYR A 159 -7.58 7.68 -7.87
CA TYR A 159 -8.14 7.65 -9.21
C TYR A 159 -9.59 7.14 -9.16
N ALA A 160 -10.44 7.77 -9.97
CA ALA A 160 -11.75 7.26 -10.34
C ALA A 160 -11.61 6.37 -11.61
N GLU A 161 -12.36 6.66 -12.66
CA GLU A 161 -12.25 5.93 -13.93
C GLU A 161 -11.21 6.53 -14.88
N ALA A 162 -10.91 7.82 -14.72
CA ALA A 162 -9.95 8.53 -15.55
C ALA A 162 -8.49 8.12 -15.28
N PRO A 163 -7.58 8.29 -16.25
CA PRO A 163 -6.16 8.05 -16.07
C PRO A 163 -5.50 9.03 -15.09
N GLU A 164 -6.03 10.26 -15.00
CA GLU A 164 -5.52 11.31 -14.12
C GLU A 164 -6.02 11.13 -12.69
N PRO A 165 -5.18 11.45 -11.68
CA PRO A 165 -5.60 11.38 -10.29
C PRO A 165 -6.65 12.47 -10.00
N VAL A 166 -7.74 12.08 -9.34
CA VAL A 166 -8.80 13.00 -8.91
C VAL A 166 -8.52 13.63 -7.54
N ALA A 167 -7.57 13.10 -6.79
CA ALA A 167 -7.09 13.68 -5.54
C ALA A 167 -5.65 13.25 -5.26
N ARG A 168 -4.89 14.16 -4.64
CA ARG A 168 -3.51 13.94 -4.20
C ARG A 168 -3.36 14.36 -2.74
N PHE A 169 -2.74 13.51 -1.94
CA PHE A 169 -2.47 13.78 -0.53
C PHE A 169 -0.99 13.60 -0.23
N GLN A 170 -0.45 14.48 0.60
CA GLN A 170 0.85 14.30 1.21
C GLN A 170 0.67 14.13 2.72
N ILE A 171 1.21 13.06 3.29
CA ILE A 171 1.01 12.70 4.70
C ILE A 171 2.35 12.40 5.33
N GLY A 172 2.67 13.10 6.43
CA GLY A 172 3.90 12.86 7.18
C GLY A 172 3.98 11.43 7.70
N ALA A 173 5.07 10.73 7.38
CA ALA A 173 5.22 9.31 7.76
C ALA A 173 5.42 9.09 9.27
N LYS A 174 5.77 10.14 10.00
CA LYS A 174 5.91 10.12 11.46
C LYS A 174 4.73 10.79 12.16
N THR A 175 4.38 11.99 11.71
CA THR A 175 3.42 12.86 12.40
C THR A 175 1.99 12.65 11.96
N GLY A 176 1.77 12.11 10.76
CA GLY A 176 0.45 11.96 10.18
C GLY A 176 -0.17 13.28 9.69
N GLY A 177 0.58 14.38 9.69
CA GLY A 177 0.09 15.65 9.16
C GLY A 177 -0.32 15.54 7.70
N VAL A 178 -1.58 15.86 7.39
CA VAL A 178 -2.17 15.71 6.06
C VAL A 178 -2.17 17.06 5.33
N LYS A 179 -1.67 17.05 4.08
CA LYS A 179 -1.76 18.15 3.13
C LYS A 179 -2.42 17.67 1.86
N ILE A 180 -3.46 18.36 1.43
CA ILE A 180 -4.07 18.14 0.12
C ILE A 180 -3.25 18.91 -0.91
N LEU A 181 -2.81 18.24 -1.97
CA LEU A 181 -2.06 18.86 -3.06
C LEU A 181 -3.01 19.29 -4.17
N PRO A 182 -2.72 20.43 -4.85
CA PRO A 182 -3.50 20.86 -6.00
C PRO A 182 -3.46 19.81 -7.12
N GLN A 183 -4.50 19.78 -7.94
CA GLN A 183 -4.48 19.10 -9.24
C GLN A 183 -3.69 20.00 -10.20
N GLU A 184 -2.73 19.43 -10.89
CA GLU A 184 -1.99 20.10 -11.96
C GLU A 184 -2.75 20.00 -13.27
#